data_95939805550d587f7cc763ccd83c6b99
#
_entry.id   95939805550d587f7cc763ccd83c6b99
#
_cell.length_a   1.000
_cell.length_b   1.000
_cell.length_c   1.000
_cell.angle_alpha   90.00
_cell.angle_beta   90.00
_cell.angle_gamma   90.00
#
_symmetry.space_group_name_H-M   'P 1'
#
loop_
_entity.id
_entity.type
_entity.pdbx_description
1 polymer ?
#
loop_
_entity_poly.entity_id
_entity_poly.type
_entity_poly.pdbx_seq_one_letter_code
_entity_poly.pdbx_strand_id
1 'polypeptide(L)'
;MSSSRPSAVRRRARIRAGVVVVVAGLAGALLPAAAAHAAYTKPRTVQGGRLDWGIKASFQSYVTGPIAKGSWNLQGGAATVGGSQFRFHSAKGSYDAGSGAFTAAFSGGVHFTGHKKGGSYALDLTISRPTVKVSGGSGTLYADMVSKDKGTGRVTSTAQVPLASLNVSGIDMKGGTGPIALTNLPATLTTQGAKAFAGYYTAGTKLDPVSLSTDLVAAESSKKPMDKPKKKPGKKTSEKTKATGRIEDAAVDWGVRRTFREYVSGSIAKGKWTLSSGAQDGGALFRFPRGEGTYDEKKRTLAADFAGAVRFTGKHGLDIELSEVAVGVKDGKGTLYADVAGADFRKKKAALVTFTASGLKGLKPRDGLIAVTEAPAKLTADGAKAFGSMYKPGTAMDPVSLAVAVDDEAELPALPDLGSAAAPGAKKPAAGARSERTADDSASASDDSDGSSKALPITLAAVAALLVAAAVAFRWERRRRLARAGAGASAEPSGSAESPSGSAGSAERSAPGE
;
A
#
# COMPACT_ATOMS: atom_id res chain seq x y z
N MET A 1 -7.18 11.72 -85.95
CA MET A 1 -6.97 10.73 -87.03
C MET A 1 -6.82 9.41 -86.35
N SER A 2 -7.86 8.64 -86.31
CA SER A 2 -8.19 7.44 -87.05
C SER A 2 -7.47 6.23 -86.45
N SER A 3 -8.20 5.41 -85.72
CA SER A 3 -8.93 4.22 -86.26
C SER A 3 -8.03 2.98 -86.15
N SER A 4 -8.33 1.78 -85.67
CA SER A 4 -9.51 0.95 -85.77
C SER A 4 -9.34 -0.31 -84.95
N ARG A 5 -10.40 -0.87 -84.44
CA ARG A 5 -10.59 -2.30 -84.11
C ARG A 5 -10.70 -3.17 -85.42
N PRO A 6 -10.57 -4.48 -85.36
CA PRO A 6 -11.69 -5.40 -85.07
C PRO A 6 -11.31 -6.73 -84.41
N SER A 7 -12.11 -7.31 -83.55
CA SER A 7 -13.22 -8.31 -83.71
C SER A 7 -12.85 -9.75 -84.14
N ALA A 8 -13.14 -10.66 -83.20
CA ALA A 8 -13.85 -11.95 -83.31
C ALA A 8 -13.29 -13.12 -84.17
N VAL A 9 -13.31 -14.32 -83.60
CA VAL A 9 -14.24 -15.37 -84.06
C VAL A 9 -14.09 -16.67 -83.24
N ARG A 10 -15.20 -17.19 -82.82
CA ARG A 10 -15.45 -18.52 -82.20
C ARG A 10 -14.99 -19.67 -83.06
N ARG A 11 -14.59 -20.80 -82.42
CA ARG A 11 -15.01 -22.16 -82.92
C ARG A 11 -15.10 -23.16 -81.75
N ARG A 12 -16.28 -23.77 -81.66
CA ARG A 12 -16.63 -24.96 -80.88
C ARG A 12 -16.16 -26.20 -81.68
N ALA A 13 -15.68 -27.22 -80.97
CA ALA A 13 -15.77 -28.63 -81.46
C ALA A 13 -15.99 -29.56 -80.27
N ARG A 14 -17.07 -30.28 -80.34
CA ARG A 14 -17.43 -31.45 -79.50
C ARG A 14 -16.80 -32.69 -80.14
N ILE A 15 -16.47 -33.73 -79.31
CA ILE A 15 -16.57 -35.18 -79.60
C ILE A 15 -16.25 -35.91 -78.30
N ARG A 16 -17.10 -36.57 -77.70
CA ARG A 16 -17.70 -37.89 -77.45
C ARG A 16 -16.70 -38.95 -76.94
N ALA A 17 -16.97 -39.36 -75.69
CA ALA A 17 -17.24 -40.72 -75.20
C ALA A 17 -16.11 -41.77 -75.21
N GLY A 18 -15.88 -42.33 -74.05
CA GLY A 18 -15.19 -43.61 -73.83
C GLY A 18 -15.22 -43.95 -72.32
N VAL A 19 -16.21 -44.84 -72.01
CA VAL A 19 -16.36 -45.50 -70.72
C VAL A 19 -15.37 -46.64 -70.64
N VAL A 20 -14.52 -46.69 -69.59
CA VAL A 20 -13.94 -47.97 -69.10
C VAL A 20 -13.97 -47.89 -67.56
N VAL A 21 -14.76 -48.79 -66.99
CA VAL A 21 -14.85 -49.12 -65.59
C VAL A 21 -13.68 -50.03 -65.23
N VAL A 22 -12.83 -49.60 -64.28
CA VAL A 22 -11.97 -50.48 -63.48
C VAL A 22 -12.23 -50.22 -62.01
N VAL A 23 -12.97 -51.15 -61.42
CA VAL A 23 -13.13 -51.26 -59.95
C VAL A 23 -11.88 -51.92 -59.41
N ALA A 24 -11.07 -51.18 -58.65
CA ALA A 24 -10.08 -51.78 -57.78
C ALA A 24 -10.21 -51.06 -56.39
N GLY A 25 -10.68 -51.82 -55.41
CA GLY A 25 -10.87 -51.40 -54.08
C GLY A 25 -9.55 -51.03 -53.37
N LEU A 26 -9.53 -49.87 -52.73
CA LEU A 26 -8.61 -49.56 -51.68
C LEU A 26 -9.44 -48.91 -50.57
N ALA A 27 -9.68 -49.69 -49.50
CA ALA A 27 -10.20 -49.22 -48.27
C ALA A 27 -9.15 -48.26 -47.64
N GLY A 28 -9.22 -46.95 -47.96
CA GLY A 28 -8.49 -45.90 -47.30
C GLY A 28 -9.21 -45.58 -46.00
N ALA A 29 -8.60 -45.92 -44.90
CA ALA A 29 -9.04 -45.50 -43.55
C ALA A 29 -9.15 -43.97 -43.49
N LEU A 30 -10.38 -43.46 -43.51
CA LEU A 30 -10.70 -42.10 -43.06
C LEU A 30 -10.43 -42.03 -41.54
N LEU A 31 -9.20 -41.68 -41.20
CA LEU A 31 -8.92 -41.18 -39.87
C LEU A 31 -9.71 -39.86 -39.74
N PRO A 32 -10.67 -39.76 -38.79
CA PRO A 32 -11.22 -38.46 -38.47
C PRO A 32 -10.04 -37.62 -37.92
N ALA A 33 -9.69 -36.56 -38.62
CA ALA A 33 -8.89 -35.50 -38.03
C ALA A 33 -9.68 -35.05 -36.79
N ALA A 34 -9.29 -35.57 -35.63
CA ALA A 34 -9.74 -35.05 -34.36
C ALA A 34 -9.26 -33.61 -34.37
N ALA A 35 -10.14 -32.68 -34.73
CA ALA A 35 -9.98 -31.30 -34.44
C ALA A 35 -9.77 -31.24 -32.91
N ALA A 36 -8.52 -31.05 -32.50
CA ALA A 36 -8.21 -30.74 -31.12
C ALA A 36 -8.99 -29.47 -30.84
N HIS A 37 -10.19 -29.60 -30.28
CA HIS A 37 -10.87 -28.50 -29.63
C HIS A 37 -9.95 -28.08 -28.51
N ALA A 38 -9.18 -27.02 -28.75
CA ALA A 38 -8.52 -26.32 -27.69
C ALA A 38 -9.62 -26.06 -26.66
N ALA A 39 -9.56 -26.78 -25.55
CA ALA A 39 -10.51 -26.63 -24.48
C ALA A 39 -10.48 -25.15 -24.09
N TYR A 40 -11.55 -24.43 -24.40
CA TYR A 40 -11.72 -23.03 -24.09
C TYR A 40 -11.81 -22.97 -22.58
N THR A 41 -10.66 -22.83 -21.94
CA THR A 41 -10.61 -22.67 -20.48
C THR A 41 -11.19 -21.29 -20.18
N LYS A 42 -12.35 -21.28 -19.52
CA LYS A 42 -12.98 -20.03 -19.10
C LYS A 42 -11.96 -19.21 -18.29
N PRO A 43 -11.88 -17.89 -18.53
CA PRO A 43 -11.02 -17.03 -17.71
C PRO A 43 -11.31 -17.24 -16.23
N ARG A 44 -10.25 -17.35 -15.43
CA ARG A 44 -10.34 -17.49 -13.98
C ARG A 44 -10.45 -16.09 -13.35
N THR A 45 -11.15 -16.01 -12.24
CA THR A 45 -11.26 -14.76 -11.47
C THR A 45 -10.00 -14.55 -10.65
N VAL A 46 -9.42 -13.36 -10.75
CA VAL A 46 -8.41 -12.85 -9.83
C VAL A 46 -9.14 -12.22 -8.65
N GLN A 47 -8.84 -12.69 -7.44
CA GLN A 47 -9.43 -12.15 -6.22
C GLN A 47 -8.43 -12.30 -5.07
N GLY A 48 -8.11 -11.18 -4.42
CA GLY A 48 -7.08 -11.13 -3.38
C GLY A 48 -5.68 -10.97 -3.96
N GLY A 49 -4.82 -10.32 -3.19
CA GLY A 49 -3.44 -10.09 -3.56
C GLY A 49 -2.97 -8.66 -3.36
N ARG A 50 -1.73 -8.43 -3.76
CA ARG A 50 -1.03 -7.14 -3.57
C ARG A 50 -0.20 -6.76 -4.78
N LEU A 51 0.03 -5.45 -4.91
CA LEU A 51 1.00 -4.85 -5.81
C LEU A 51 1.93 -3.96 -4.98
N ASP A 52 3.23 -4.19 -5.08
CA ASP A 52 4.27 -3.43 -4.40
C ASP A 52 5.04 -2.60 -5.44
N TRP A 53 5.10 -1.29 -5.24
CA TRP A 53 5.70 -0.36 -6.20
C TRP A 53 6.22 0.90 -5.52
N GLY A 54 7.48 1.25 -5.79
CA GLY A 54 8.10 2.48 -5.28
C GLY A 54 7.71 3.74 -6.03
N ILE A 55 6.98 3.63 -7.15
CA ILE A 55 6.72 4.73 -8.10
C ILE A 55 8.03 5.18 -8.71
N LYS A 56 8.80 6.01 -7.97
CA LYS A 56 10.16 6.41 -8.31
C LYS A 56 10.88 6.90 -7.04
N ALA A 57 11.92 6.19 -6.64
CA ALA A 57 12.67 6.47 -5.41
C ALA A 57 13.22 7.91 -5.38
N SER A 58 13.74 8.41 -6.51
CA SER A 58 14.21 9.80 -6.61
C SER A 58 13.09 10.84 -6.47
N PHE A 59 11.85 10.51 -6.87
CA PHE A 59 10.69 11.38 -6.65
C PHE A 59 10.30 11.42 -5.17
N GLN A 60 10.30 10.28 -4.49
CA GLN A 60 10.03 10.24 -3.06
C GLN A 60 11.07 11.08 -2.28
N SER A 61 12.36 10.91 -2.61
CA SER A 61 13.45 11.70 -2.01
C SER A 61 13.32 13.20 -2.31
N TYR A 62 12.90 13.56 -3.51
CA TYR A 62 12.64 14.96 -3.87
C TYR A 62 11.48 15.54 -3.06
N VAL A 63 10.35 14.80 -2.95
CA VAL A 63 9.17 15.26 -2.20
C VAL A 63 9.49 15.49 -0.72
N THR A 64 10.17 14.54 -0.09
CA THR A 64 10.47 14.59 1.36
C THR A 64 11.75 15.36 1.68
N GLY A 65 12.54 15.68 0.67
CA GLY A 65 13.83 16.37 0.80
C GLY A 65 13.73 17.89 0.97
N PRO A 66 14.89 18.55 1.07
CA PRO A 66 14.95 19.99 1.37
C PRO A 66 14.41 20.88 0.25
N ILE A 67 14.26 20.35 -0.98
CA ILE A 67 13.77 21.10 -2.13
C ILE A 67 12.25 21.29 -2.06
N ALA A 68 11.49 20.19 -2.03
CA ALA A 68 10.02 20.26 -2.00
C ALA A 68 9.49 20.44 -0.58
N LYS A 69 10.23 20.04 0.45
CA LYS A 69 9.85 20.10 1.89
C LYS A 69 8.43 19.59 2.11
N GLY A 70 8.12 18.50 1.42
CA GLY A 70 6.80 17.93 1.34
C GLY A 70 6.65 16.65 2.16
N SER A 71 5.57 15.96 1.88
CA SER A 71 5.24 14.68 2.49
C SER A 71 4.38 13.86 1.54
N TRP A 72 4.14 12.60 1.91
CA TRP A 72 3.14 11.78 1.28
C TRP A 72 2.26 11.10 2.34
N ASN A 73 1.02 10.81 1.96
CA ASN A 73 0.03 10.14 2.79
C ASN A 73 -0.57 8.97 2.03
N LEU A 74 -0.84 7.88 2.74
CA LEU A 74 -1.52 6.72 2.19
C LEU A 74 -3.03 6.92 2.26
N GLN A 75 -3.74 6.34 1.30
CA GLN A 75 -5.20 6.43 1.18
C GLN A 75 -5.79 5.06 0.84
N GLY A 76 -7.03 4.81 1.25
CA GLY A 76 -7.78 3.62 0.87
C GLY A 76 -7.09 2.31 1.23
N GLY A 77 -6.45 2.23 2.41
CA GLY A 77 -5.82 1.03 2.91
C GLY A 77 -4.45 0.69 2.31
N ALA A 78 -3.85 1.57 1.49
CA ALA A 78 -2.49 1.37 1.03
C ALA A 78 -1.50 1.30 2.20
N ALA A 79 -0.43 0.52 2.05
CA ALA A 79 0.61 0.32 3.05
C ALA A 79 1.99 0.71 2.52
N THR A 80 3.00 0.73 3.39
CA THR A 80 4.41 0.71 2.97
C THR A 80 5.05 -0.64 3.22
N VAL A 81 5.97 -1.01 2.35
CA VAL A 81 6.77 -2.23 2.45
C VAL A 81 8.24 -1.89 2.28
N GLY A 82 9.05 -2.31 3.25
CA GLY A 82 10.45 -1.90 3.27
C GLY A 82 10.60 -0.38 3.41
N GLY A 83 11.70 0.17 2.91
CA GLY A 83 12.02 1.60 3.06
C GLY A 83 11.45 2.52 1.98
N SER A 84 10.96 1.98 0.85
CA SER A 84 10.67 2.80 -0.33
C SER A 84 9.51 2.31 -1.22
N GLN A 85 8.79 1.26 -0.84
CA GLN A 85 7.68 0.75 -1.65
C GLN A 85 6.34 1.01 -0.99
N PHE A 86 5.34 1.26 -1.82
CA PHE A 86 3.94 1.32 -1.45
C PHE A 86 3.27 0.01 -1.85
N ARG A 87 2.44 -0.53 -0.97
CA ARG A 87 1.63 -1.72 -1.18
C ARG A 87 0.18 -1.34 -1.43
N PHE A 88 -0.34 -1.83 -2.53
CA PHE A 88 -1.74 -1.76 -2.92
C PHE A 88 -2.35 -3.16 -2.78
N HIS A 89 -3.58 -3.28 -2.32
CA HIS A 89 -4.19 -4.53 -1.86
C HIS A 89 -5.44 -4.91 -2.65
N SER A 90 -6.06 -6.05 -2.28
CA SER A 90 -7.40 -6.49 -2.73
C SER A 90 -7.54 -6.54 -4.25
N ALA A 91 -6.63 -7.27 -4.89
CA ALA A 91 -6.68 -7.48 -6.34
C ALA A 91 -8.02 -8.04 -6.80
N LYS A 92 -8.56 -7.48 -7.88
CA LYS A 92 -9.74 -7.98 -8.60
C LYS A 92 -9.50 -7.96 -10.09
N GLY A 93 -9.88 -9.03 -10.78
CA GLY A 93 -9.66 -9.08 -12.22
C GLY A 93 -9.90 -10.46 -12.83
N SER A 94 -9.16 -10.76 -13.89
CA SER A 94 -9.28 -11.99 -14.64
C SER A 94 -7.94 -12.48 -15.17
N TYR A 95 -7.84 -13.78 -15.36
CA TYR A 95 -6.71 -14.43 -15.97
C TYR A 95 -7.19 -15.52 -16.92
N ASP A 96 -6.71 -15.48 -18.15
CA ASP A 96 -6.95 -16.50 -19.17
C ASP A 96 -5.65 -17.29 -19.40
N ALA A 97 -5.64 -18.53 -18.92
CA ALA A 97 -4.49 -19.43 -19.06
C ALA A 97 -4.20 -19.82 -20.51
N GLY A 98 -5.19 -19.77 -21.42
CA GLY A 98 -5.01 -20.11 -22.83
C GLY A 98 -4.25 -19.03 -23.59
N SER A 99 -4.62 -17.79 -23.43
CA SER A 99 -3.98 -16.65 -24.08
C SER A 99 -2.85 -16.03 -23.26
N GLY A 100 -2.81 -16.27 -21.95
CA GLY A 100 -1.93 -15.58 -21.00
C GLY A 100 -2.39 -14.16 -20.67
N ALA A 101 -3.60 -13.77 -21.08
CA ALA A 101 -4.14 -12.45 -20.75
C ALA A 101 -4.45 -12.35 -19.27
N PHE A 102 -3.96 -11.29 -18.63
CA PHE A 102 -4.10 -11.05 -17.21
C PHE A 102 -4.50 -9.60 -16.95
N THR A 103 -5.45 -9.41 -16.06
CA THR A 103 -5.84 -8.08 -15.55
C THR A 103 -6.01 -8.19 -14.04
N ALA A 104 -5.40 -7.27 -13.31
CA ALA A 104 -5.59 -7.13 -11.87
C ALA A 104 -5.64 -5.65 -11.49
N ALA A 105 -6.76 -5.22 -10.93
CA ALA A 105 -6.97 -3.90 -10.35
C ALA A 105 -6.83 -3.99 -8.83
N PHE A 106 -6.06 -3.08 -8.22
CA PHE A 106 -5.76 -3.05 -6.80
C PHE A 106 -6.38 -1.82 -6.14
N SER A 107 -6.64 -1.92 -4.84
CA SER A 107 -7.14 -0.84 -4.01
C SER A 107 -5.99 -0.07 -3.34
N GLY A 108 -6.27 1.17 -2.94
CA GLY A 108 -5.31 2.02 -2.25
C GLY A 108 -4.77 3.16 -3.12
N GLY A 109 -4.10 4.09 -2.47
CA GLY A 109 -3.51 5.27 -3.12
C GLY A 109 -2.42 5.93 -2.30
N VAL A 110 -1.67 6.80 -2.94
CA VAL A 110 -0.64 7.65 -2.32
C VAL A 110 -0.83 9.08 -2.79
N HIS A 111 -0.90 10.01 -1.85
CA HIS A 111 -1.03 11.45 -2.09
C HIS A 111 0.26 12.14 -1.70
N PHE A 112 0.91 12.79 -2.65
CA PHE A 112 2.15 13.54 -2.49
C PHE A 112 1.87 15.04 -2.48
N THR A 113 2.42 15.75 -1.50
CA THR A 113 2.34 17.21 -1.39
C THR A 113 3.72 17.81 -1.19
N GLY A 114 3.95 19.00 -1.70
CA GLY A 114 5.23 19.70 -1.54
C GLY A 114 5.16 21.15 -2.01
N HIS A 115 6.26 21.90 -1.84
CA HIS A 115 6.35 23.31 -2.22
C HIS A 115 5.20 24.15 -1.66
N LYS A 116 4.99 24.08 -0.34
CA LYS A 116 3.93 24.85 0.32
C LYS A 116 4.19 26.36 0.21
N LYS A 117 3.24 27.13 -0.36
CA LYS A 117 3.26 28.58 -0.47
C LYS A 117 1.88 29.12 -0.08
N GLY A 118 1.81 30.09 0.81
CA GLY A 118 0.53 30.77 1.14
C GLY A 118 -0.62 29.83 1.55
N GLY A 119 -0.31 28.72 2.24
CA GLY A 119 -1.32 27.74 2.67
C GLY A 119 -1.65 26.65 1.64
N SER A 120 -1.27 26.78 0.36
CA SER A 120 -1.47 25.77 -0.69
C SER A 120 -0.17 25.07 -1.08
N TYR A 121 -0.31 23.87 -1.68
CA TYR A 121 0.81 23.12 -2.23
C TYR A 121 0.93 23.33 -3.74
N ALA A 122 2.15 23.61 -4.24
CA ALA A 122 2.40 23.67 -5.68
C ALA A 122 2.61 22.26 -6.28
N LEU A 123 3.19 21.35 -5.50
CA LEU A 123 3.18 19.92 -5.81
C LEU A 123 1.99 19.31 -5.07
N ASP A 124 1.05 18.75 -5.80
CA ASP A 124 -0.15 18.08 -5.29
C ASP A 124 -0.51 16.98 -6.30
N LEU A 125 -0.18 15.73 -5.95
CA LEU A 125 -0.27 14.58 -6.85
C LEU A 125 -0.81 13.37 -6.09
N THR A 126 -1.92 12.81 -6.55
CA THR A 126 -2.44 11.52 -6.08
C THR A 126 -2.33 10.47 -7.17
N ILE A 127 -1.82 9.30 -6.79
CA ILE A 127 -1.76 8.08 -7.60
C ILE A 127 -2.55 7.02 -6.85
N SER A 128 -3.59 6.46 -7.47
CA SER A 128 -4.46 5.51 -6.79
C SER A 128 -5.00 4.43 -7.74
N ARG A 129 -5.53 3.36 -7.15
CA ARG A 129 -6.17 2.24 -7.87
C ARG A 129 -5.32 1.70 -9.03
N PRO A 130 -4.05 1.30 -8.79
CA PRO A 130 -3.22 0.77 -9.86
C PRO A 130 -3.83 -0.49 -10.44
N THR A 131 -3.75 -0.63 -11.76
CA THR A 131 -4.26 -1.79 -12.50
C THR A 131 -3.18 -2.28 -13.44
N VAL A 132 -2.81 -3.54 -13.34
CA VAL A 132 -1.88 -4.19 -14.26
C VAL A 132 -2.67 -4.97 -15.30
N LYS A 133 -2.32 -4.77 -16.58
CA LYS A 133 -2.83 -5.56 -17.70
C LYS A 133 -1.65 -6.15 -18.45
N VAL A 134 -1.71 -7.46 -18.73
CA VAL A 134 -0.76 -8.19 -19.57
C VAL A 134 -1.55 -8.86 -20.69
N SER A 135 -1.13 -8.65 -21.92
CA SER A 135 -1.73 -9.28 -23.10
C SER A 135 -0.75 -9.27 -24.26
N GLY A 136 -0.67 -10.35 -25.03
CA GLY A 136 0.19 -10.44 -26.21
C GLY A 136 1.67 -10.16 -25.94
N GLY A 137 2.19 -10.56 -24.77
CA GLY A 137 3.59 -10.31 -24.37
C GLY A 137 3.91 -8.88 -23.96
N SER A 138 2.89 -8.02 -23.84
CA SER A 138 3.03 -6.63 -23.40
C SER A 138 2.35 -6.43 -22.06
N GLY A 139 2.99 -5.68 -21.16
CA GLY A 139 2.46 -5.28 -19.86
C GLY A 139 2.24 -3.77 -19.77
N THR A 140 1.16 -3.35 -19.12
CA THR A 140 0.90 -1.93 -18.85
C THR A 140 0.34 -1.77 -17.45
N LEU A 141 0.89 -0.80 -16.72
CA LEU A 141 0.38 -0.32 -15.45
C LEU A 141 -0.47 0.92 -15.68
N TYR A 142 -1.72 0.84 -15.27
CA TYR A 142 -2.66 1.95 -15.24
C TYR A 142 -2.81 2.48 -13.82
N ALA A 143 -3.20 3.74 -13.66
CA ALA A 143 -3.59 4.29 -12.37
C ALA A 143 -4.58 5.45 -12.55
N ASP A 144 -5.34 5.74 -11.50
CA ASP A 144 -6.04 7.01 -11.39
C ASP A 144 -5.07 8.08 -10.92
N MET A 145 -5.12 9.21 -11.58
CA MET A 145 -4.23 10.33 -11.32
C MET A 145 -5.02 11.59 -11.02
N VAL A 146 -4.71 12.23 -9.90
CA VAL A 146 -5.12 13.62 -9.64
C VAL A 146 -3.84 14.42 -9.52
N SER A 147 -3.64 15.39 -10.40
CA SER A 147 -2.41 16.17 -10.44
C SER A 147 -2.67 17.65 -10.59
N LYS A 148 -1.89 18.46 -9.89
CA LYS A 148 -1.87 19.92 -10.04
C LYS A 148 -0.75 20.31 -10.99
N ASP A 149 -1.11 20.96 -12.08
CA ASP A 149 -0.16 21.47 -13.06
C ASP A 149 0.76 22.53 -12.44
N LYS A 150 2.07 22.36 -12.65
CA LYS A 150 3.11 23.20 -12.03
C LYS A 150 3.07 24.65 -12.52
N GLY A 151 2.68 24.88 -13.77
CA GLY A 151 2.67 26.21 -14.38
C GLY A 151 1.37 26.97 -14.15
N THR A 152 0.24 26.29 -14.36
CA THR A 152 -1.10 26.90 -14.33
C THR A 152 -1.81 26.75 -12.98
N GLY A 153 -1.36 25.82 -12.13
CA GLY A 153 -2.02 25.47 -10.87
C GLY A 153 -3.35 24.72 -11.06
N ARG A 154 -3.72 24.36 -12.29
CA ARG A 154 -4.94 23.63 -12.59
C ARG A 154 -4.85 22.20 -12.08
N VAL A 155 -5.89 21.75 -11.37
CA VAL A 155 -6.02 20.35 -10.95
C VAL A 155 -6.74 19.55 -12.04
N THR A 156 -6.14 18.43 -12.43
CA THR A 156 -6.69 17.50 -13.42
C THR A 156 -6.86 16.13 -12.76
N SER A 157 -8.04 15.55 -12.92
CA SER A 157 -8.33 14.17 -12.49
C SER A 157 -8.55 13.31 -13.73
N THR A 158 -7.83 12.20 -13.83
CA THR A 158 -7.93 11.25 -14.95
C THR A 158 -7.93 9.83 -14.41
N ALA A 159 -8.94 9.07 -14.79
CA ALA A 159 -9.05 7.67 -14.37
C ALA A 159 -8.26 6.75 -15.32
N GLN A 160 -7.63 5.75 -14.77
CA GLN A 160 -6.96 4.64 -15.47
C GLN A 160 -6.06 5.11 -16.63
N VAL A 161 -5.19 6.08 -16.30
CA VAL A 161 -4.15 6.53 -17.23
C VAL A 161 -3.21 5.35 -17.49
N PRO A 162 -2.86 5.01 -18.73
CA PRO A 162 -1.77 4.07 -19.02
C PRO A 162 -0.44 4.72 -18.59
N LEU A 163 -0.09 4.52 -17.33
CA LEU A 163 0.96 5.25 -16.64
C LEU A 163 2.35 4.78 -17.02
N ALA A 164 2.55 3.46 -17.04
CA ALA A 164 3.84 2.87 -17.40
C ALA A 164 3.68 1.61 -18.24
N SER A 165 4.59 1.41 -19.19
CA SER A 165 4.81 0.11 -19.81
C SER A 165 5.62 -0.78 -18.85
N LEU A 166 5.24 -2.06 -18.75
CA LEU A 166 5.93 -3.08 -17.96
C LEU A 166 6.62 -4.05 -18.90
N ASN A 167 7.90 -4.30 -18.65
CA ASN A 167 8.61 -5.33 -19.40
C ASN A 167 8.27 -6.71 -18.82
N VAL A 168 7.54 -7.49 -19.58
CA VAL A 168 7.15 -8.88 -19.28
C VAL A 168 7.83 -9.89 -20.20
N SER A 169 8.87 -9.48 -20.96
CA SER A 169 9.62 -10.38 -21.84
C SER A 169 10.24 -11.52 -21.04
N GLY A 170 10.15 -12.72 -21.57
CA GLY A 170 10.64 -13.95 -20.91
C GLY A 170 9.72 -14.50 -19.82
N ILE A 171 8.57 -13.87 -19.58
CA ILE A 171 7.57 -14.37 -18.63
C ILE A 171 6.47 -15.09 -19.43
N ASP A 172 6.38 -16.41 -19.24
CA ASP A 172 5.25 -17.17 -19.81
C ASP A 172 4.04 -17.05 -18.89
N MET A 173 3.02 -16.37 -19.39
CA MET A 173 1.74 -16.21 -18.70
C MET A 173 0.73 -17.28 -19.03
N LYS A 174 1.07 -18.28 -19.90
CA LYS A 174 0.13 -19.34 -20.30
C LYS A 174 0.19 -20.53 -19.35
N GLY A 175 -0.88 -21.32 -19.31
CA GLY A 175 -0.96 -22.60 -18.61
C GLY A 175 -0.96 -22.54 -17.08
N GLY A 176 -0.87 -21.36 -16.46
CA GLY A 176 -0.84 -21.22 -15.01
C GLY A 176 -2.15 -21.63 -14.33
N THR A 177 -2.06 -22.42 -13.26
CA THR A 177 -3.21 -22.87 -12.46
C THR A 177 -3.17 -22.37 -11.00
N GLY A 178 -2.02 -21.91 -10.54
CA GLY A 178 -1.79 -21.37 -9.20
C GLY A 178 -1.85 -19.83 -9.13
N PRO A 179 -1.54 -19.27 -7.97
CA PRO A 179 -1.39 -17.82 -7.79
C PRO A 179 -0.40 -17.24 -8.81
N ILE A 180 -0.68 -16.03 -9.30
CA ILE A 180 0.20 -15.32 -10.20
C ILE A 180 1.12 -14.44 -9.40
N ALA A 181 2.44 -14.64 -9.52
CA ALA A 181 3.45 -13.80 -8.90
C ALA A 181 4.40 -13.27 -9.99
N LEU A 182 4.48 -11.95 -10.10
CA LEU A 182 5.39 -11.26 -11.01
C LEU A 182 6.27 -10.34 -10.16
N THR A 183 7.58 -10.49 -10.26
CA THR A 183 8.53 -9.78 -9.41
C THR A 183 9.47 -8.91 -10.22
N ASN A 184 9.74 -7.70 -9.70
CA ASN A 184 10.72 -6.77 -10.25
C ASN A 184 10.52 -6.46 -11.74
N LEU A 185 9.27 -6.30 -12.21
CA LEU A 185 8.95 -5.92 -13.57
C LEU A 185 9.51 -4.51 -13.86
N PRO A 186 10.45 -4.35 -14.80
CA PRO A 186 10.92 -3.03 -15.18
C PRO A 186 9.77 -2.19 -15.72
N ALA A 187 9.65 -0.95 -15.21
CA ALA A 187 8.58 -0.02 -15.57
C ALA A 187 9.16 1.23 -16.24
N THR A 188 8.51 1.67 -17.32
CA THR A 188 8.91 2.86 -18.09
C THR A 188 7.71 3.76 -18.30
N LEU A 189 7.85 5.04 -17.96
CA LEU A 189 6.79 6.03 -18.04
C LEU A 189 6.32 6.24 -19.48
N THR A 190 5.02 6.17 -19.71
CA THR A 190 4.41 6.43 -21.03
C THR A 190 4.26 7.93 -21.30
N THR A 191 3.86 8.29 -22.52
CA THR A 191 3.53 9.68 -22.86
C THR A 191 2.34 10.21 -22.05
N GLN A 192 1.30 9.38 -21.87
CA GLN A 192 0.14 9.74 -21.04
C GLN A 192 0.51 9.85 -19.57
N GLY A 193 1.35 8.92 -19.10
CA GLY A 193 1.89 8.95 -17.74
C GLY A 193 2.70 10.22 -17.47
N ALA A 194 3.54 10.64 -18.39
CA ALA A 194 4.32 11.86 -18.26
C ALA A 194 3.41 13.12 -18.13
N LYS A 195 2.34 13.19 -18.92
CA LYS A 195 1.34 14.26 -18.80
C LYS A 195 0.66 14.23 -17.43
N ALA A 196 0.28 13.03 -16.95
CA ALA A 196 -0.38 12.87 -15.66
C ALA A 196 0.54 13.18 -14.46
N PHE A 197 1.87 13.07 -14.64
CA PHE A 197 2.87 13.53 -13.66
C PHE A 197 3.10 15.05 -13.69
N ALA A 198 2.22 15.82 -14.33
CA ALA A 198 2.27 17.28 -14.37
C ALA A 198 3.63 17.87 -14.82
N GLY A 199 4.30 17.19 -15.74
CA GLY A 199 5.59 17.64 -16.30
C GLY A 199 6.82 17.42 -15.40
N TYR A 200 6.70 16.65 -14.31
CA TYR A 200 7.86 16.31 -13.49
C TYR A 200 8.82 15.35 -14.17
N TYR A 201 8.34 14.52 -15.09
CA TYR A 201 9.11 13.56 -15.85
C TYR A 201 8.68 13.50 -17.31
N THR A 202 9.62 13.14 -18.18
CA THR A 202 9.37 12.91 -19.61
C THR A 202 9.00 11.44 -19.88
N ALA A 203 8.31 11.19 -20.98
CA ALA A 203 8.06 9.83 -21.47
C ALA A 203 9.41 9.09 -21.65
N GLY A 204 9.42 7.78 -21.42
CA GLY A 204 10.62 6.97 -21.44
C GLY A 204 11.42 6.97 -20.13
N THR A 205 11.06 7.79 -19.15
CA THR A 205 11.71 7.76 -17.83
C THR A 205 11.51 6.40 -17.16
N LYS A 206 12.61 5.79 -16.71
CA LYS A 206 12.58 4.56 -15.91
C LYS A 206 11.97 4.87 -14.54
N LEU A 207 10.98 4.09 -14.16
CA LEU A 207 10.34 4.10 -12.85
C LEU A 207 10.90 2.95 -12.00
N ASP A 208 10.55 2.92 -10.71
CA ASP A 208 10.89 1.78 -9.87
C ASP A 208 10.16 0.53 -10.36
N PRO A 209 10.76 -0.66 -10.23
CA PRO A 209 10.14 -1.90 -10.70
C PRO A 209 8.86 -2.22 -9.92
N VAL A 210 7.93 -2.90 -10.59
CA VAL A 210 6.66 -3.34 -10.04
C VAL A 210 6.74 -4.81 -9.67
N SER A 211 6.24 -5.16 -8.48
CA SER A 211 6.03 -6.56 -8.08
C SER A 211 4.58 -6.76 -7.69
N LEU A 212 4.01 -7.91 -8.05
CA LEU A 212 2.65 -8.25 -7.66
C LEU A 212 2.51 -9.74 -7.35
N SER A 213 1.53 -10.05 -6.52
CA SER A 213 1.07 -11.42 -6.26
C SER A 213 -0.45 -11.39 -6.13
N THR A 214 -1.13 -12.31 -6.84
CA THR A 214 -2.60 -12.39 -6.84
C THR A 214 -3.05 -13.83 -6.75
N ASP A 215 -4.18 -14.06 -6.07
CA ASP A 215 -4.81 -15.36 -6.00
C ASP A 215 -5.76 -15.57 -7.20
N LEU A 216 -5.89 -16.81 -7.62
CA LEU A 216 -6.84 -17.23 -8.63
C LEU A 216 -7.92 -18.08 -7.97
N VAL A 217 -9.14 -17.60 -8.01
CA VAL A 217 -10.31 -18.37 -7.60
C VAL A 217 -10.66 -19.35 -8.73
N ALA A 218 -10.95 -20.59 -8.38
CA ALA A 218 -11.46 -21.56 -9.35
C ALA A 218 -12.69 -20.96 -10.05
N ALA A 219 -12.78 -21.11 -11.38
CA ALA A 219 -14.01 -20.79 -12.07
C ALA A 219 -15.13 -21.61 -11.42
N GLU A 220 -16.03 -20.96 -10.70
CA GLU A 220 -17.22 -21.63 -10.22
C GLU A 220 -17.90 -22.24 -11.43
N SER A 221 -17.95 -23.56 -11.45
CA SER A 221 -18.89 -24.26 -12.30
C SER A 221 -20.23 -23.61 -11.98
N SER A 222 -20.82 -22.95 -12.97
CA SER A 222 -22.13 -22.31 -12.83
C SER A 222 -23.12 -23.33 -12.29
N LYS A 223 -23.14 -23.56 -10.99
CA LYS A 223 -24.31 -24.07 -10.32
C LYS A 223 -25.35 -22.98 -10.51
N LYS A 224 -26.36 -23.27 -11.35
CA LYS A 224 -27.60 -22.54 -11.39
C LYS A 224 -27.88 -22.06 -9.98
N PRO A 225 -28.29 -20.79 -9.78
CA PRO A 225 -28.78 -20.38 -8.48
C PRO A 225 -29.83 -21.40 -8.08
N MET A 226 -29.54 -22.19 -7.06
CA MET A 226 -30.54 -22.99 -6.42
C MET A 226 -31.49 -21.95 -5.84
N ASP A 227 -32.71 -21.92 -6.36
CA ASP A 227 -33.80 -21.09 -5.86
C ASP A 227 -33.75 -21.14 -4.32
N LYS A 228 -33.28 -20.06 -3.72
CA LYS A 228 -33.52 -19.82 -2.30
C LYS A 228 -35.05 -19.83 -2.15
N PRO A 229 -35.61 -20.57 -1.21
CA PRO A 229 -37.04 -20.51 -0.95
C PRO A 229 -37.40 -19.04 -0.80
N LYS A 230 -38.32 -18.55 -1.64
CA LYS A 230 -38.92 -17.22 -1.48
C LYS A 230 -39.53 -17.16 -0.08
N LYS A 231 -38.78 -16.56 0.86
CA LYS A 231 -39.41 -16.05 2.08
C LYS A 231 -40.45 -15.05 1.63
N LYS A 232 -41.72 -15.34 1.99
CA LYS A 232 -42.85 -14.41 1.83
C LYS A 232 -42.40 -13.04 2.37
N PRO A 233 -42.85 -11.93 1.74
CA PRO A 233 -42.56 -10.62 2.28
C PRO A 233 -43.22 -10.51 3.64
N GLY A 234 -42.44 -10.68 4.69
CA GLY A 234 -42.82 -10.33 6.04
C GLY A 234 -43.01 -8.82 6.07
N LYS A 235 -44.15 -8.41 6.57
CA LYS A 235 -44.55 -7.05 6.86
C LYS A 235 -43.37 -6.29 7.45
N LYS A 236 -42.84 -5.27 6.75
CA LYS A 236 -41.86 -4.33 7.31
C LYS A 236 -42.53 -3.64 8.50
N THR A 237 -42.32 -4.18 9.67
CA THR A 237 -42.51 -3.44 10.90
C THR A 237 -41.30 -2.52 10.98
N SER A 238 -41.54 -1.22 10.85
CA SER A 238 -40.57 -0.18 11.16
C SER A 238 -40.27 -0.29 12.64
N GLU A 239 -39.31 -1.14 13.03
CA GLU A 239 -38.77 -1.08 14.38
C GLU A 239 -38.03 0.25 14.51
N LYS A 240 -38.57 1.12 15.36
CA LYS A 240 -37.87 2.27 15.87
C LYS A 240 -36.53 1.78 16.37
N THR A 241 -35.42 2.15 15.67
CA THR A 241 -34.06 1.91 16.10
C THR A 241 -33.94 2.31 17.56
N LYS A 242 -33.63 1.36 18.44
CA LYS A 242 -33.47 1.62 19.86
C LYS A 242 -32.32 2.60 20.02
N ALA A 243 -32.59 3.76 20.64
CA ALA A 243 -31.59 4.82 20.87
C ALA A 243 -30.42 4.36 21.79
N THR A 244 -30.54 3.19 22.37
CA THR A 244 -29.54 2.52 23.22
C THR A 244 -29.63 1.03 22.95
N GLY A 245 -28.51 0.38 22.66
CA GLY A 245 -28.50 -1.02 22.31
C GLY A 245 -27.19 -1.72 22.61
N ARG A 246 -27.23 -3.05 22.49
CA ARG A 246 -26.06 -3.92 22.45
C ARG A 246 -25.43 -3.83 21.06
N ILE A 247 -24.13 -3.98 21.02
CA ILE A 247 -23.35 -4.16 19.79
C ILE A 247 -23.48 -5.61 19.37
N GLU A 248 -23.89 -5.89 18.14
CA GLU A 248 -24.03 -7.24 17.61
C GLU A 248 -22.69 -7.79 17.11
N ASP A 249 -21.90 -6.96 16.41
CA ASP A 249 -20.52 -7.22 16.04
C ASP A 249 -19.79 -5.91 15.83
N ALA A 250 -18.47 -5.91 16.02
CA ALA A 250 -17.63 -4.74 15.73
C ALA A 250 -16.21 -5.14 15.38
N ALA A 251 -15.52 -4.24 14.68
CA ALA A 251 -14.09 -4.34 14.43
C ALA A 251 -13.42 -2.97 14.60
N VAL A 252 -12.24 -2.96 15.18
CA VAL A 252 -11.35 -1.81 15.19
C VAL A 252 -10.07 -2.13 14.43
N ASP A 253 -9.69 -1.23 13.51
CA ASP A 253 -8.51 -1.33 12.67
C ASP A 253 -7.53 -0.23 13.07
N TRP A 254 -6.29 -0.63 13.39
CA TRP A 254 -5.24 0.30 13.76
C TRP A 254 -3.85 -0.20 13.37
N GLY A 255 -3.08 0.62 12.69
CA GLY A 255 -1.72 0.30 12.25
C GLY A 255 -0.63 0.59 13.28
N VAL A 256 -0.96 1.03 14.49
CA VAL A 256 -0.02 1.57 15.48
C VAL A 256 0.65 2.82 14.94
N ARG A 257 1.74 2.67 14.21
CA ARG A 257 2.44 3.72 13.48
C ARG A 257 3.30 3.09 12.39
N ARG A 258 3.22 3.61 11.19
CA ARG A 258 4.01 3.14 10.04
C ARG A 258 5.51 3.06 10.35
N THR A 259 6.09 4.15 10.87
CA THR A 259 7.54 4.19 11.18
C THR A 259 7.94 3.23 12.30
N PHE A 260 7.01 2.87 13.19
CA PHE A 260 7.24 1.84 14.19
C PHE A 260 7.27 0.45 13.56
N ARG A 261 6.33 0.13 12.65
CA ARG A 261 6.35 -1.15 11.94
C ARG A 261 7.60 -1.30 11.05
N GLU A 262 8.02 -0.21 10.39
CA GLU A 262 9.29 -0.16 9.64
C GLU A 262 10.51 -0.36 10.55
N TYR A 263 10.52 0.23 11.74
CA TYR A 263 11.56 -0.02 12.73
C TYR A 263 11.59 -1.49 13.15
N VAL A 264 10.43 -2.08 13.49
CA VAL A 264 10.32 -3.48 13.91
C VAL A 264 10.88 -4.43 12.85
N SER A 265 10.43 -4.32 11.60
CA SER A 265 10.80 -5.23 10.51
C SER A 265 12.10 -4.85 9.79
N GLY A 266 12.61 -3.64 10.03
CA GLY A 266 13.77 -3.08 9.35
C GLY A 266 15.12 -3.56 9.89
N SER A 267 16.20 -2.99 9.37
CA SER A 267 17.58 -3.37 9.69
C SER A 267 17.99 -3.09 11.14
N ILE A 268 17.28 -2.22 11.85
CA ILE A 268 17.59 -1.82 13.22
C ILE A 268 17.11 -2.91 14.19
N ALA A 269 15.79 -3.09 14.32
CA ALA A 269 15.24 -4.09 15.24
C ALA A 269 15.32 -5.52 14.70
N LYS A 270 15.33 -5.72 13.37
CA LYS A 270 15.35 -7.05 12.70
C LYS A 270 14.33 -8.00 13.32
N GLY A 271 13.18 -7.46 13.63
CA GLY A 271 12.12 -8.13 14.36
C GLY A 271 10.94 -8.52 13.48
N LYS A 272 9.87 -8.84 14.15
CA LYS A 272 8.58 -9.21 13.54
C LYS A 272 7.43 -8.90 14.49
N TRP A 273 6.22 -8.96 13.99
CA TRP A 273 5.02 -9.05 14.82
C TRP A 273 4.36 -10.41 14.67
N THR A 274 3.64 -10.80 15.69
CA THR A 274 2.86 -12.04 15.74
C THR A 274 1.46 -11.67 16.18
N LEU A 275 0.47 -12.16 15.49
CA LEU A 275 -0.94 -11.98 15.81
C LEU A 275 -1.48 -13.23 16.51
N SER A 276 -2.36 -13.04 17.48
CA SER A 276 -3.00 -14.13 18.24
C SER A 276 -4.43 -13.75 18.62
N SER A 277 -5.15 -14.66 19.23
CA SER A 277 -6.52 -14.47 19.76
C SER A 277 -7.54 -13.93 18.74
N GLY A 278 -7.26 -14.11 17.43
CA GLY A 278 -8.15 -13.69 16.36
C GLY A 278 -7.83 -12.36 15.70
N ALA A 279 -6.77 -11.66 16.10
CA ALA A 279 -6.27 -10.49 15.36
C ALA A 279 -5.89 -10.86 13.93
N GLN A 280 -6.11 -9.95 12.97
CA GLN A 280 -5.90 -10.18 11.55
C GLN A 280 -4.94 -9.13 10.99
N ASP A 281 -4.09 -9.54 10.04
CA ASP A 281 -3.14 -8.65 9.35
C ASP A 281 -3.74 -8.11 8.06
N GLY A 282 -3.98 -6.81 8.01
CA GLY A 282 -4.42 -6.08 6.81
C GLY A 282 -3.25 -5.36 6.10
N GLY A 283 -2.01 -5.69 6.43
CA GLY A 283 -0.79 -5.13 5.83
C GLY A 283 -0.41 -3.75 6.37
N ALA A 284 -1.27 -2.76 6.23
CA ALA A 284 -1.06 -1.43 6.80
C ALA A 284 -1.56 -1.31 8.25
N LEU A 285 -2.42 -2.22 8.67
CA LEU A 285 -3.15 -2.18 9.92
C LEU A 285 -3.36 -3.58 10.47
N PHE A 286 -3.68 -3.65 11.74
CA PHE A 286 -4.16 -4.85 12.43
C PHE A 286 -5.63 -4.66 12.72
N ARG A 287 -6.45 -5.67 12.40
CA ARG A 287 -7.85 -5.71 12.77
C ARG A 287 -8.02 -6.50 14.05
N PHE A 288 -8.73 -5.91 15.00
CA PHE A 288 -9.22 -6.56 16.21
C PHE A 288 -10.73 -6.76 16.03
N PRO A 289 -11.17 -7.98 15.74
CA PRO A 289 -12.58 -8.30 15.42
C PRO A 289 -13.39 -8.69 16.65
N ARG A 290 -14.62 -9.15 16.40
CA ARG A 290 -15.56 -9.65 17.41
C ARG A 290 -15.74 -8.67 18.56
N GLY A 291 -16.03 -7.44 18.20
CA GLY A 291 -16.27 -6.39 19.17
C GLY A 291 -17.63 -6.58 19.87
N GLU A 292 -17.61 -6.57 21.19
CA GLU A 292 -18.81 -6.64 22.03
C GLU A 292 -18.91 -5.39 22.88
N GLY A 293 -20.14 -4.96 23.19
CA GLY A 293 -20.32 -3.78 24.02
C GLY A 293 -21.68 -3.12 23.92
N THR A 294 -21.71 -1.83 24.18
CA THR A 294 -22.95 -1.05 24.20
C THR A 294 -22.77 0.33 23.57
N TYR A 295 -23.84 0.87 23.02
CA TYR A 295 -23.91 2.27 22.58
C TYR A 295 -25.16 2.96 23.08
N ASP A 296 -25.07 4.27 23.28
CA ASP A 296 -26.18 5.12 23.69
C ASP A 296 -26.16 6.41 22.84
N GLU A 297 -27.11 6.49 21.90
CA GLU A 297 -27.24 7.63 20.99
C GLU A 297 -27.58 8.92 21.76
N LYS A 298 -28.41 8.85 22.81
CA LYS A 298 -28.82 10.00 23.60
C LYS A 298 -27.66 10.58 24.42
N LYS A 299 -26.88 9.69 25.06
CA LYS A 299 -25.67 10.08 25.81
C LYS A 299 -24.46 10.27 24.92
N ARG A 300 -24.56 9.91 23.64
CA ARG A 300 -23.47 9.95 22.65
C ARG A 300 -22.24 9.19 23.13
N THR A 301 -22.45 8.01 23.69
CA THR A 301 -21.40 7.14 24.22
C THR A 301 -21.44 5.78 23.53
N LEU A 302 -20.24 5.23 23.27
CA LEU A 302 -20.03 3.87 22.78
C LEU A 302 -18.85 3.28 23.55
N ALA A 303 -18.98 2.04 23.99
CA ALA A 303 -17.90 1.27 24.59
C ALA A 303 -17.92 -0.13 23.98
N ALA A 304 -16.77 -0.57 23.47
CA ALA A 304 -16.60 -1.88 22.86
C ALA A 304 -15.25 -2.47 23.23
N ASP A 305 -15.23 -3.75 23.54
CA ASP A 305 -14.04 -4.57 23.77
C ASP A 305 -13.90 -5.54 22.60
N PHE A 306 -12.66 -5.84 22.16
CA PHE A 306 -12.36 -6.56 20.93
C PHE A 306 -11.46 -7.76 21.19
N ALA A 307 -11.62 -8.80 20.41
CA ALA A 307 -10.71 -9.93 20.42
C ALA A 307 -9.42 -9.62 19.66
N GLY A 308 -8.35 -10.29 20.06
CA GLY A 308 -7.08 -10.23 19.35
C GLY A 308 -5.95 -9.62 20.16
N ALA A 309 -4.74 -10.02 19.79
CA ALA A 309 -3.50 -9.47 20.34
C ALA A 309 -2.44 -9.35 19.25
N VAL A 310 -1.55 -8.38 19.40
CA VAL A 310 -0.36 -8.20 18.56
C VAL A 310 0.88 -8.08 19.45
N ARG A 311 1.90 -8.89 19.19
CA ARG A 311 3.19 -8.84 19.88
C ARG A 311 4.29 -8.48 18.91
N PHE A 312 5.05 -7.44 19.23
CA PHE A 312 6.21 -6.96 18.49
C PHE A 312 7.48 -7.42 19.18
N THR A 313 8.35 -8.15 18.48
CA THR A 313 9.61 -8.66 19.02
C THR A 313 10.77 -8.30 18.10
N GLY A 314 11.95 -8.06 18.65
CA GLY A 314 13.13 -7.71 17.86
C GLY A 314 14.37 -7.53 18.72
N LYS A 315 15.46 -7.07 18.10
CA LYS A 315 16.69 -6.72 18.80
C LYS A 315 16.51 -5.50 19.69
N HIS A 316 17.51 -5.24 20.55
CA HIS A 316 17.55 -4.11 21.48
C HIS A 316 16.42 -4.13 22.52
N GLY A 317 16.01 -5.33 22.95
CA GLY A 317 14.99 -5.48 23.98
C GLY A 317 13.56 -5.18 23.51
N LEU A 318 13.32 -5.10 22.19
CA LEU A 318 11.96 -4.90 21.69
C LEU A 318 11.12 -6.15 21.99
N ASP A 319 10.21 -6.03 22.94
CA ASP A 319 9.18 -6.99 23.26
C ASP A 319 7.98 -6.24 23.85
N ILE A 320 6.95 -6.03 23.03
CA ILE A 320 5.73 -5.30 23.38
C ILE A 320 4.55 -6.11 22.89
N GLU A 321 3.63 -6.44 23.79
CA GLU A 321 2.36 -7.06 23.48
C GLU A 321 1.22 -6.10 23.80
N LEU A 322 0.28 -5.98 22.88
CA LEU A 322 -0.98 -5.27 23.01
C LEU A 322 -2.12 -6.30 22.90
N SER A 323 -2.90 -6.43 23.94
CA SER A 323 -4.04 -7.35 24.04
C SER A 323 -5.24 -6.66 24.69
N GLU A 324 -6.39 -7.34 24.79
CA GLU A 324 -7.61 -6.80 25.37
C GLU A 324 -7.92 -5.39 24.85
N VAL A 325 -7.94 -5.28 23.50
CA VAL A 325 -8.13 -3.99 22.83
C VAL A 325 -9.56 -3.52 23.08
N ALA A 326 -9.73 -2.25 23.45
CA ALA A 326 -11.02 -1.65 23.71
C ALA A 326 -11.10 -0.23 23.12
N VAL A 327 -12.31 0.20 22.79
CA VAL A 327 -12.59 1.56 22.32
C VAL A 327 -13.70 2.18 23.15
N GLY A 328 -13.45 3.39 23.64
CA GLY A 328 -14.48 4.26 24.22
C GLY A 328 -14.69 5.49 23.36
N VAL A 329 -15.92 5.83 23.04
CA VAL A 329 -16.27 7.08 22.33
C VAL A 329 -17.25 7.87 23.18
N LYS A 330 -17.02 9.16 23.30
CA LYS A 330 -17.93 10.13 23.92
C LYS A 330 -17.91 11.44 23.14
N ASP A 331 -19.07 11.92 22.72
CA ASP A 331 -19.25 13.19 22.00
C ASP A 331 -18.33 13.33 20.77
N GLY A 332 -18.09 12.24 20.03
CA GLY A 332 -17.22 12.21 18.85
C GLY A 332 -15.72 12.23 19.15
N LYS A 333 -15.33 12.08 20.41
CA LYS A 333 -13.95 11.83 20.82
C LYS A 333 -13.78 10.37 21.20
N GLY A 334 -12.84 9.69 20.56
CA GLY A 334 -12.53 8.29 20.81
C GLY A 334 -11.21 8.11 21.55
N THR A 335 -11.13 7.05 22.34
CA THR A 335 -9.88 6.56 22.94
C THR A 335 -9.78 5.07 22.67
N LEU A 336 -8.63 4.64 22.17
CA LEU A 336 -8.29 3.23 22.02
C LEU A 336 -7.41 2.83 23.20
N TYR A 337 -7.82 1.77 23.86
CA TYR A 337 -7.15 1.17 25.01
C TYR A 337 -6.60 -0.20 24.63
N ALA A 338 -5.59 -0.67 25.36
CA ALA A 338 -5.17 -2.05 25.37
C ALA A 338 -4.50 -2.41 26.69
N ASP A 339 -4.46 -3.69 27.00
CA ASP A 339 -3.52 -4.22 27.98
C ASP A 339 -2.13 -4.22 27.33
N VAL A 340 -1.16 -3.67 28.04
CA VAL A 340 0.22 -3.58 27.57
C VAL A 340 1.10 -4.48 28.44
N ALA A 341 1.86 -5.38 27.79
CA ALA A 341 2.90 -6.15 28.41
C ALA A 341 4.23 -5.91 27.66
N GLY A 342 5.10 -5.15 28.27
CA GLY A 342 6.44 -4.86 27.75
C GLY A 342 7.50 -5.03 28.84
N ALA A 343 8.78 -4.93 28.46
CA ALA A 343 9.88 -5.04 29.41
C ALA A 343 9.83 -3.95 30.47
N ASP A 344 9.65 -2.70 30.04
CA ASP A 344 9.74 -1.54 30.92
C ASP A 344 8.37 -0.95 31.33
N PHE A 345 7.28 -1.42 30.72
CA PHE A 345 5.94 -0.90 30.98
C PHE A 345 4.89 -2.00 30.89
N ARG A 346 4.15 -2.17 31.99
CA ARG A 346 2.99 -3.07 32.07
C ARG A 346 1.81 -2.31 32.63
N LYS A 347 0.69 -2.33 31.92
CA LYS A 347 -0.53 -1.65 32.38
C LYS A 347 -1.75 -2.29 31.73
N LYS A 348 -2.75 -2.63 32.53
CA LYS A 348 -4.07 -3.02 32.06
C LYS A 348 -4.84 -1.78 31.63
N LYS A 349 -5.60 -1.92 30.54
CA LYS A 349 -6.47 -0.88 29.97
C LYS A 349 -5.74 0.47 29.83
N ALA A 350 -4.48 0.43 29.35
CA ALA A 350 -3.71 1.63 29.06
C ALA A 350 -4.37 2.39 27.90
N ALA A 351 -4.63 3.68 28.09
CA ALA A 351 -5.05 4.52 26.97
C ALA A 351 -3.86 4.71 26.03
N LEU A 352 -3.93 4.16 24.81
CA LEU A 352 -2.83 4.23 23.85
C LEU A 352 -2.90 5.48 22.97
N VAL A 353 -4.05 5.71 22.35
CA VAL A 353 -4.26 6.87 21.49
C VAL A 353 -5.65 7.47 21.71
N THR A 354 -5.76 8.77 21.51
CA THR A 354 -7.03 9.46 21.33
C THR A 354 -7.24 9.77 19.87
N PHE A 355 -8.48 9.72 19.38
CA PHE A 355 -8.82 10.04 18.01
C PHE A 355 -10.08 10.88 17.90
N THR A 356 -10.19 11.64 16.80
CA THR A 356 -11.34 12.50 16.54
C THR A 356 -12.26 11.79 15.54
N ALA A 357 -13.39 11.35 16.03
CA ALA A 357 -14.39 10.64 15.25
C ALA A 357 -15.58 11.57 14.94
N SER A 358 -15.34 12.61 14.13
CA SER A 358 -16.41 13.59 13.79
C SER A 358 -17.64 12.93 13.16
N GLY A 359 -17.46 11.84 12.42
CA GLY A 359 -18.56 11.04 11.87
C GLY A 359 -19.42 10.35 12.94
N LEU A 360 -18.90 10.19 14.16
CA LEU A 360 -19.60 9.54 15.27
C LEU A 360 -20.24 10.52 16.26
N LYS A 361 -20.30 11.82 15.96
CA LYS A 361 -20.86 12.82 16.88
C LYS A 361 -22.30 12.52 17.30
N GLY A 362 -23.09 11.92 16.43
CA GLY A 362 -24.48 11.56 16.69
C GLY A 362 -24.70 10.08 17.01
N LEU A 363 -23.71 9.21 16.85
CA LEU A 363 -23.80 7.75 16.96
C LEU A 363 -25.03 7.16 16.26
N LYS A 364 -25.45 7.79 15.15
CA LYS A 364 -26.61 7.35 14.37
C LYS A 364 -26.22 6.24 13.42
N PRO A 365 -26.80 5.04 13.55
CA PRO A 365 -26.56 3.98 12.59
C PRO A 365 -27.05 4.37 11.19
N ARG A 366 -26.29 3.96 10.17
CA ARG A 366 -26.74 3.97 8.78
C ARG A 366 -26.72 2.53 8.30
N ASP A 367 -27.86 2.05 7.84
CA ASP A 367 -28.01 0.66 7.40
C ASP A 367 -27.50 -0.34 8.48
N GLY A 368 -27.86 -0.10 9.75
CA GLY A 368 -27.43 -0.92 10.88
C GLY A 368 -25.95 -0.76 11.30
N LEU A 369 -25.18 0.12 10.66
CA LEU A 369 -23.74 0.29 10.92
C LEU A 369 -23.43 1.68 11.48
N ILE A 370 -22.65 1.73 12.56
CA ILE A 370 -21.98 2.93 13.07
C ILE A 370 -20.50 2.81 12.66
N ALA A 371 -19.99 3.69 11.79
CA ALA A 371 -18.62 3.57 11.32
C ALA A 371 -17.90 4.92 11.27
N VAL A 372 -16.60 4.87 11.51
CA VAL A 372 -15.63 5.93 11.19
C VAL A 372 -14.42 5.30 10.53
N THR A 373 -13.97 5.89 9.45
CA THR A 373 -12.83 5.42 8.68
C THR A 373 -11.68 6.42 8.82
N GLU A 374 -10.48 5.90 9.10
CA GLU A 374 -9.22 6.66 9.12
C GLU A 374 -9.26 7.93 10.01
N ALA A 375 -9.85 7.80 11.20
CA ALA A 375 -9.89 8.91 12.17
C ALA A 375 -8.47 9.27 12.64
N PRO A 376 -8.04 10.54 12.52
CA PRO A 376 -6.72 10.97 12.97
C PRO A 376 -6.50 10.67 14.46
N ALA A 377 -5.40 10.01 14.79
CA ALA A 377 -5.07 9.57 16.14
C ALA A 377 -3.81 10.24 16.69
N LYS A 378 -3.79 10.47 18.00
CA LYS A 378 -2.66 11.04 18.73
C LYS A 378 -2.29 10.17 19.92
N LEU A 379 -0.99 9.97 20.10
CA LEU A 379 -0.43 9.19 21.19
C LEU A 379 -0.71 9.84 22.55
N THR A 380 -1.11 9.04 23.53
CA THR A 380 -1.27 9.50 24.91
C THR A 380 0.03 9.39 25.72
N ALA A 381 0.01 9.78 26.99
CA ALA A 381 1.14 9.58 27.90
C ALA A 381 1.40 8.10 28.20
N ASP A 382 0.35 7.28 28.39
CA ASP A 382 0.49 5.83 28.56
C ASP A 382 0.95 5.16 27.27
N GLY A 383 0.42 5.58 26.12
CA GLY A 383 0.88 5.11 24.83
C GLY A 383 2.36 5.41 24.58
N ALA A 384 2.86 6.57 25.00
CA ALA A 384 4.28 6.87 24.89
C ALA A 384 5.14 5.89 25.70
N LYS A 385 4.73 5.56 26.93
CA LYS A 385 5.41 4.56 27.77
C LYS A 385 5.31 3.16 27.17
N ALA A 386 4.15 2.79 26.62
CA ALA A 386 3.93 1.49 25.98
C ALA A 386 4.90 1.23 24.82
N PHE A 387 5.30 2.26 24.08
CA PHE A 387 6.28 2.17 23.00
C PHE A 387 7.70 2.59 23.43
N GLY A 388 8.08 2.33 24.71
CA GLY A 388 9.44 2.56 25.21
C GLY A 388 9.86 4.04 25.12
N SER A 389 8.94 4.97 25.20
CA SER A 389 9.18 6.42 25.07
C SER A 389 9.87 6.85 23.75
N MET A 390 9.82 5.99 22.72
CA MET A 390 10.32 6.34 21.38
C MET A 390 9.59 7.53 20.76
N TYR A 391 8.38 7.80 21.21
CA TYR A 391 7.53 8.89 20.73
C TYR A 391 7.00 9.71 21.92
N LYS A 392 6.89 11.01 21.74
CA LYS A 392 6.32 11.90 22.76
C LYS A 392 4.78 11.84 22.75
N PRO A 393 4.11 12.05 23.89
CA PRO A 393 2.66 12.28 23.91
C PRO A 393 2.25 13.36 22.90
N GLY A 394 1.10 13.18 22.25
CA GLY A 394 0.63 14.06 21.18
C GLY A 394 1.18 13.75 19.79
N THR A 395 2.16 12.84 19.66
CA THR A 395 2.65 12.38 18.35
C THR A 395 1.51 11.79 17.54
N ALA A 396 1.44 12.16 16.24
CA ALA A 396 0.49 11.56 15.31
C ALA A 396 0.80 10.08 15.13
N MET A 397 -0.21 9.24 15.32
CA MET A 397 -0.17 7.80 15.09
C MET A 397 -0.94 7.45 13.83
N ASP A 398 -0.87 6.20 13.40
CA ASP A 398 -1.71 5.75 12.28
C ASP A 398 -3.20 5.93 12.65
N PRO A 399 -4.04 6.25 11.67
CA PRO A 399 -5.45 6.51 11.91
C PRO A 399 -6.17 5.27 12.45
N VAL A 400 -7.22 5.49 13.21
CA VAL A 400 -8.11 4.44 13.73
C VAL A 400 -9.35 4.37 12.86
N SER A 401 -9.73 3.18 12.42
CA SER A 401 -11.03 2.91 11.84
C SER A 401 -11.83 2.03 12.81
N LEU A 402 -13.11 2.36 12.99
CA LEU A 402 -14.04 1.63 13.84
C LEU A 402 -15.31 1.38 13.06
N ALA A 403 -15.77 0.15 13.07
CA ALA A 403 -17.05 -0.26 12.50
C ALA A 403 -17.82 -1.09 13.54
N VAL A 404 -19.07 -0.74 13.77
CA VAL A 404 -19.93 -1.34 14.80
C VAL A 404 -21.28 -1.66 14.18
N ALA A 405 -21.61 -2.94 14.09
CA ALA A 405 -22.92 -3.43 13.70
C ALA A 405 -23.85 -3.39 14.91
N VAL A 406 -24.98 -2.71 14.76
CA VAL A 406 -26.04 -2.61 15.78
C VAL A 406 -27.31 -3.32 15.33
N ASP A 407 -27.22 -4.00 14.19
CA ASP A 407 -28.21 -4.81 13.54
C ASP A 407 -27.52 -6.11 13.07
N ASP A 408 -28.14 -7.25 13.24
CA ASP A 408 -27.60 -8.56 12.85
C ASP A 408 -27.49 -8.76 11.33
N GLU A 409 -28.17 -7.92 10.53
CA GLU A 409 -28.06 -7.91 9.08
C GLU A 409 -26.90 -7.00 8.57
N ALA A 410 -26.30 -6.18 9.43
CA ALA A 410 -25.23 -5.25 9.04
C ALA A 410 -23.89 -5.96 8.90
N GLU A 411 -23.26 -5.82 7.74
CA GLU A 411 -21.93 -6.38 7.47
C GLU A 411 -20.81 -5.37 7.78
N LEU A 412 -19.79 -5.82 8.51
CA LEU A 412 -18.59 -5.02 8.75
C LEU A 412 -17.78 -4.84 7.46
N PRO A 413 -17.10 -3.68 7.27
CA PRO A 413 -16.21 -3.48 6.13
C PRO A 413 -15.16 -4.58 6.04
N ALA A 414 -14.91 -5.08 4.84
CA ALA A 414 -13.90 -6.11 4.61
C ALA A 414 -12.49 -5.61 4.95
N LEU A 415 -11.67 -6.49 5.51
CA LEU A 415 -10.24 -6.23 5.70
C LEU A 415 -9.54 -6.18 4.33
N PRO A 416 -8.49 -5.37 4.15
CA PRO A 416 -7.63 -5.43 2.98
C PRO A 416 -7.12 -6.85 2.71
N ASP A 417 -7.41 -7.40 1.53
CA ASP A 417 -7.01 -8.73 1.12
C ASP A 417 -5.63 -8.69 0.44
N LEU A 418 -4.62 -9.26 1.09
CA LEU A 418 -3.24 -9.28 0.61
C LEU A 418 -2.88 -10.55 -0.17
N GLY A 419 -3.82 -11.48 -0.32
CA GLY A 419 -3.62 -12.77 -0.96
C GLY A 419 -2.87 -13.79 -0.10
N SER A 420 -2.95 -15.06 -0.51
CA SER A 420 -2.40 -16.22 0.23
C SER A 420 -0.88 -16.21 0.37
N ALA A 421 -0.16 -15.57 -0.56
CA ALA A 421 1.30 -15.45 -0.52
C ALA A 421 1.81 -14.33 0.41
N ALA A 422 0.92 -13.61 1.09
CA ALA A 422 1.26 -12.46 1.92
C ALA A 422 1.66 -12.81 3.36
N ALA A 423 1.44 -14.05 3.81
CA ALA A 423 1.79 -14.48 5.16
C ALA A 423 3.31 -14.68 5.30
N PRO A 424 4.06 -13.85 6.06
CA PRO A 424 5.42 -14.17 6.41
C PRO A 424 5.39 -15.31 7.43
N GLY A 425 5.77 -16.52 7.02
CA GLY A 425 6.10 -17.57 7.95
C GLY A 425 5.15 -18.76 8.10
N ALA A 426 4.21 -19.00 7.20
CA ALA A 426 3.60 -20.31 7.10
C ALA A 426 4.62 -21.29 6.49
N LYS A 427 5.42 -21.94 7.32
CA LYS A 427 6.18 -23.14 6.93
C LYS A 427 5.16 -24.18 6.48
N LYS A 428 5.16 -24.47 5.16
CA LYS A 428 4.48 -25.63 4.59
C LYS A 428 4.91 -26.86 5.39
N PRO A 429 4.01 -27.73 5.88
CA PRO A 429 4.43 -28.98 6.48
C PRO A 429 5.19 -29.78 5.41
N ALA A 430 6.44 -30.09 5.68
CA ALA A 430 7.22 -30.99 4.85
C ALA A 430 6.56 -32.37 4.93
N ALA A 431 5.98 -32.81 3.81
CA ALA A 431 5.60 -34.20 3.61
C ALA A 431 6.86 -35.04 3.74
N GLY A 432 6.81 -36.02 4.63
CA GLY A 432 7.91 -36.88 4.98
C GLY A 432 8.52 -37.59 3.79
N ALA A 433 9.81 -37.43 3.62
CA ALA A 433 10.65 -38.36 2.87
C ALA A 433 11.44 -39.18 3.89
N ARG A 434 11.21 -40.48 3.79
CA ARG A 434 11.72 -41.58 4.54
C ARG A 434 13.24 -41.67 4.37
N SER A 435 13.95 -41.79 5.49
CA SER A 435 15.38 -42.15 5.54
C SER A 435 15.67 -43.46 4.82
N GLU A 436 16.72 -43.49 4.02
CA GLU A 436 17.60 -44.64 3.90
C GLU A 436 19.04 -44.17 4.07
N ARG A 437 19.66 -44.79 5.10
CA ARG A 437 21.09 -44.71 5.39
C ARG A 437 21.84 -45.65 4.46
N THR A 438 22.94 -45.23 3.92
CA THR A 438 24.13 -46.08 3.81
C THR A 438 25.37 -45.24 4.01
N ALA A 439 26.23 -45.80 4.87
CA ALA A 439 27.55 -45.32 5.23
C ALA A 439 28.58 -45.75 4.18
N ASP A 440 29.65 -45.07 4.13
CA ASP A 440 31.09 -45.43 4.16
C ASP A 440 31.85 -44.61 3.11
N ASP A 441 32.84 -44.00 3.49
CA ASP A 441 34.23 -44.17 3.86
C ASP A 441 35.20 -43.41 2.93
N SER A 442 36.09 -42.70 3.58
CA SER A 442 37.52 -42.47 3.32
C SER A 442 38.01 -41.59 2.14
N ALA A 443 38.60 -40.51 2.56
CA ALA A 443 40.01 -40.13 2.48
C ALA A 443 40.61 -39.61 1.16
N SER A 444 41.36 -38.52 1.39
CA SER A 444 42.66 -38.10 0.83
C SER A 444 42.70 -37.15 -0.36
N ALA A 445 43.05 -35.95 -0.02
CA ALA A 445 44.29 -35.19 -0.33
C ALA A 445 44.70 -34.93 -1.80
N SER A 446 45.07 -33.71 -1.93
CA SER A 446 46.12 -33.02 -2.71
C SER A 446 45.68 -32.33 -3.99
N ASP A 447 45.77 -31.04 -3.94
CA ASP A 447 46.85 -30.16 -4.40
C ASP A 447 46.70 -29.63 -5.87
N ASP A 448 46.88 -28.34 -5.90
CA ASP A 448 47.49 -27.48 -6.92
C ASP A 448 46.66 -26.83 -8.05
N SER A 449 46.77 -25.53 -7.90
CA SER A 449 47.14 -24.49 -8.87
C SER A 449 46.07 -23.80 -9.72
N ASP A 450 45.95 -22.53 -9.38
CA ASP A 450 46.18 -21.30 -10.22
C ASP A 450 45.10 -20.88 -11.22
N GLY A 451 44.63 -19.65 -11.02
CA GLY A 451 43.78 -18.95 -12.01
C GLY A 451 43.03 -17.73 -11.48
N SER A 452 43.80 -16.73 -11.10
CA SER A 452 43.48 -15.31 -10.91
C SER A 452 42.21 -14.81 -11.62
N SER A 453 41.28 -14.22 -10.86
CA SER A 453 40.57 -12.97 -11.22
C SER A 453 39.94 -12.33 -9.99
N LYS A 454 40.63 -11.37 -9.43
CA LYS A 454 40.17 -10.45 -8.38
C LYS A 454 39.15 -9.50 -8.97
N ALA A 455 37.92 -9.50 -8.47
CA ALA A 455 36.99 -8.36 -8.54
C ALA A 455 36.64 -7.95 -7.12
N LEU A 456 37.19 -6.83 -6.69
CA LEU A 456 36.96 -6.18 -5.38
C LEU A 456 35.58 -5.54 -5.33
N PRO A 457 34.87 -5.59 -4.20
CA PRO A 457 33.72 -4.73 -3.96
C PRO A 457 34.19 -3.42 -3.31
N ILE A 458 34.35 -2.37 -4.12
CA ILE A 458 34.61 -1.01 -3.65
C ILE A 458 33.33 -0.21 -3.84
N THR A 459 32.45 -0.16 -2.85
CA THR A 459 31.38 0.86 -2.78
C THR A 459 30.78 1.11 -1.39
N LEU A 460 31.14 0.38 -0.36
CA LEU A 460 30.59 0.63 1.00
C LEU A 460 31.51 1.42 1.93
N ALA A 461 32.80 1.52 1.64
CA ALA A 461 33.75 2.29 2.45
C ALA A 461 33.75 3.81 2.14
N ALA A 462 33.37 4.22 0.94
CA ALA A 462 33.37 5.64 0.53
C ALA A 462 32.22 6.44 1.16
N VAL A 463 31.07 5.83 1.42
CA VAL A 463 29.92 6.53 2.03
C VAL A 463 30.12 6.72 3.54
N ALA A 464 30.75 5.77 4.21
CA ALA A 464 31.06 5.90 5.64
C ALA A 464 32.13 6.97 5.90
N ALA A 465 33.11 7.11 5.03
CA ALA A 465 34.15 8.14 5.14
C ALA A 465 33.59 9.56 4.93
N LEU A 466 32.64 9.75 4.02
CA LEU A 466 32.00 11.05 3.78
C LEU A 466 31.08 11.49 4.95
N LEU A 467 30.41 10.56 5.62
CA LEU A 467 29.58 10.87 6.78
C LEU A 467 30.42 11.23 8.01
N VAL A 468 31.57 10.59 8.20
CA VAL A 468 32.51 10.92 9.28
C VAL A 468 33.17 12.27 9.03
N ALA A 469 33.55 12.60 7.79
CA ALA A 469 34.11 13.90 7.43
C ALA A 469 33.09 15.05 7.62
N ALA A 470 31.82 14.83 7.28
CA ALA A 470 30.75 15.80 7.50
C ALA A 470 30.48 16.04 9.00
N ALA A 471 30.51 15.00 9.83
CA ALA A 471 30.32 15.11 11.28
C ALA A 471 31.50 15.83 11.97
N VAL A 472 32.73 15.62 11.50
CA VAL A 472 33.92 16.32 12.01
C VAL A 472 33.91 17.79 11.59
N ALA A 473 33.57 18.12 10.34
CA ALA A 473 33.43 19.49 9.85
C ALA A 473 32.34 20.26 10.61
N PHE A 474 31.19 19.64 10.86
CA PHE A 474 30.10 20.25 11.63
C PHE A 474 30.48 20.51 13.10
N ARG A 475 31.21 19.59 13.75
CA ARG A 475 31.73 19.79 15.12
C ARG A 475 32.78 20.90 15.17
N TRP A 476 33.63 21.02 14.15
CA TRP A 476 34.66 22.04 14.09
C TRP A 476 34.07 23.44 13.86
N GLU A 477 33.07 23.55 13.00
CA GLU A 477 32.38 24.82 12.76
C GLU A 477 31.57 25.27 13.98
N ARG A 478 30.94 24.34 14.71
CA ARG A 478 30.25 24.64 15.98
C ARG A 478 31.22 25.12 17.06
N ARG A 479 32.42 24.54 17.14
CA ARG A 479 33.48 25.02 18.07
C ARG A 479 34.00 26.40 17.70
N ARG A 480 34.15 26.71 16.39
CA ARG A 480 34.54 28.03 15.91
C ARG A 480 33.48 29.12 16.23
N ARG A 481 32.22 28.79 16.11
CA ARG A 481 31.13 29.73 16.48
C ARG A 481 31.08 30.00 17.98
N LEU A 482 31.31 29.01 18.81
CA LEU A 482 31.38 29.16 20.27
C LEU A 482 32.63 29.96 20.72
N ALA A 483 33.77 29.77 20.05
CA ALA A 483 34.99 30.53 20.32
C ALA A 483 34.89 32.01 19.89
N ARG A 484 34.09 32.32 18.84
CA ARG A 484 33.83 33.73 18.45
C ARG A 484 32.80 34.42 19.34
N ALA A 485 31.89 33.68 19.98
CA ALA A 485 30.94 34.22 20.95
C ALA A 485 31.58 34.51 22.31
N GLY A 486 32.71 33.85 22.64
CA GLY A 486 33.46 34.10 23.91
C GLY A 486 34.52 35.21 23.84
N ALA A 487 34.87 35.71 22.64
CA ALA A 487 35.88 36.72 22.45
C ALA A 487 35.33 38.17 22.35
N GLY A 488 33.99 38.34 22.54
CA GLY A 488 33.33 39.64 22.46
C GLY A 488 32.97 40.30 23.80
N ALA A 489 33.39 39.71 24.93
CA ALA A 489 33.04 40.21 26.28
C ALA A 489 34.29 40.57 27.09
N SER A 490 35.13 41.47 26.61
CA SER A 490 36.17 42.12 27.43
C SER A 490 36.77 43.30 26.64
N ALA A 491 36.15 44.48 26.70
CA ALA A 491 36.80 45.80 26.53
C ALA A 491 35.80 46.88 26.97
N GLU A 492 35.87 47.27 28.22
CA GLU A 492 35.52 48.61 28.61
C GLU A 492 36.65 49.58 28.24
N PRO A 493 36.32 50.84 27.90
CA PRO A 493 37.19 51.95 28.28
C PRO A 493 36.46 52.96 29.14
N SER A 494 37.07 53.22 30.27
CA SER A 494 36.90 54.39 31.14
C SER A 494 37.25 55.70 30.42
N GLY A 495 36.54 56.78 30.75
CA GLY A 495 37.10 58.12 30.57
C GLY A 495 36.10 59.25 30.34
N SER A 496 35.74 59.96 31.43
CA SER A 496 35.70 61.43 31.63
C SER A 496 34.63 62.27 30.90
N ALA A 497 33.73 62.76 31.75
CA ALA A 497 33.38 64.16 32.03
C ALA A 497 33.07 65.12 30.86
N GLU A 498 31.89 65.67 30.83
CA GLU A 498 31.55 67.10 31.03
C GLU A 498 30.07 67.38 30.76
N SER A 499 29.40 67.94 31.75
CA SER A 499 28.17 68.68 31.56
C SER A 499 28.53 70.15 31.21
N PRO A 500 27.69 71.02 30.61
CA PRO A 500 26.48 71.49 31.32
C PRO A 500 25.25 71.91 30.40
N SER A 501 24.16 72.05 31.16
CA SER A 501 23.10 73.08 31.11
C SER A 501 22.23 73.27 29.86
N GLY A 502 20.93 73.29 30.14
CA GLY A 502 20.09 74.30 29.58
C GLY A 502 18.67 73.88 29.18
N SER A 503 17.75 74.24 30.15
CA SER A 503 16.47 74.91 29.92
C SER A 503 15.29 74.16 29.22
N ALA A 504 14.31 73.78 30.01
CA ALA A 504 12.98 74.45 30.22
C ALA A 504 11.99 74.38 29.04
N GLY A 505 10.77 73.98 29.36
CA GLY A 505 9.52 74.21 28.62
C GLY A 505 8.63 73.01 28.62
N SER A 506 7.86 72.74 29.54
CA SER A 506 6.50 73.11 29.95
C SER A 506 5.41 72.83 28.89
N ALA A 507 4.40 72.24 29.44
CA ALA A 507 2.96 72.33 29.09
C ALA A 507 2.47 71.21 28.13
N GLU A 508 1.58 70.42 28.52
CA GLU A 508 0.22 70.48 29.13
C GLU A 508 -0.83 69.86 28.19
N ARG A 509 -1.57 68.87 28.75
CA ARG A 509 -2.99 68.54 28.53
C ARG A 509 -3.45 68.18 27.14
N SER A 510 -4.29 67.20 26.85
CA SER A 510 -5.52 66.72 27.49
C SER A 510 -6.01 65.49 26.75
N ALA A 511 -6.57 64.55 27.42
CA ALA A 511 -7.62 63.68 26.93
C ALA A 511 -8.97 64.47 26.99
N PRO A 512 -10.17 64.02 26.55
CA PRO A 512 -10.62 62.64 26.33
C PRO A 512 -11.63 62.49 25.15
N GLY A 513 -12.16 61.26 24.96
CA GLY A 513 -13.54 60.96 24.63
C GLY A 513 -13.80 60.65 23.12
N GLU A 514 -14.20 59.54 22.73
CA GLU A 514 -15.44 58.73 22.74
C GLU A 514 -15.15 57.34 22.32
#